data_7148771f5bd1489810fc7485a7b0d9ba
#
_entry.id   7148771f5bd1489810fc7485a7b0d9ba
#
_cell.length_a   1.000
_cell.length_b   1.000
_cell.length_c   1.000
_cell.angle_alpha   90.00
_cell.angle_beta   90.00
_cell.angle_gamma   90.00
#
_symmetry.space_group_name_H-M   'P 1'
#
loop_
_entity.id
_entity.type
_entity.pdbx_description
1 polymer ?
#
loop_
_entity_poly.entity_id
_entity_poly.type
_entity_poly.pdbx_seq_one_letter_code
_entity_poly.pdbx_strand_id
1 'polypeptide(L)'
;MLFRSGPKTSPGTKVYTILGNVNVTGLIEVPMGITLREVIAIYGKGMKNDKPFKLAQTGGSSGSIVPAILQDTPMDFDSFNKAGVALGSGALLICDEDTCVVDLAKVLLNFFRKESCGKCNPCRIGNQRAYEILTNISEGTGTLNDLTDLMNLSDNLYQLSNCGLGQTAGAPIRDILNHYRAEVEAHIRLKVCPTGVCPMSGKKI
;
A
#
# COMPACT_ATOMS: atom_id res chain seq x y z
N MET A 1 -10.97 -29.27 -13.00
CA MET A 1 -11.34 -29.21 -11.58
C MET A 1 -10.54 -28.10 -10.90
N LEU A 2 -11.06 -26.87 -10.99
CA LEU A 2 -10.34 -25.65 -10.50
C LEU A 2 -10.04 -25.66 -8.99
N PHE A 3 -10.94 -26.28 -8.20
CA PHE A 3 -10.76 -26.36 -6.74
C PHE A 3 -9.59 -27.25 -6.26
N ARG A 4 -8.92 -27.97 -7.17
CA ARG A 4 -7.70 -28.76 -6.88
C ARG A 4 -6.42 -28.11 -7.37
N SER A 5 -6.51 -26.96 -8.05
CA SER A 5 -5.33 -26.16 -8.41
C SER A 5 -4.83 -25.35 -7.22
N GLY A 6 -3.62 -24.83 -7.30
CA GLY A 6 -3.00 -24.06 -6.22
C GLY A 6 -2.29 -24.92 -5.16
N PRO A 7 -1.70 -24.27 -4.13
CA PRO A 7 -1.01 -24.95 -3.03
C PRO A 7 -1.95 -25.80 -2.19
N LYS A 8 -1.40 -26.80 -1.49
CA LYS A 8 -2.19 -27.72 -0.63
C LYS A 8 -2.97 -26.99 0.46
N THR A 9 -2.41 -25.94 1.02
CA THR A 9 -2.97 -25.16 2.14
C THR A 9 -3.90 -24.04 1.69
N SER A 10 -3.82 -23.66 0.40
CA SER A 10 -4.67 -22.63 -0.22
C SER A 10 -5.12 -23.10 -1.60
N PRO A 11 -5.93 -24.19 -1.69
CA PRO A 11 -6.34 -24.73 -2.97
C PRO A 11 -7.39 -23.86 -3.67
N GLY A 12 -7.47 -24.00 -4.99
CA GLY A 12 -8.45 -23.34 -5.83
C GLY A 12 -7.89 -22.17 -6.62
N THR A 13 -8.79 -21.32 -7.08
CA THR A 13 -8.50 -20.12 -7.86
C THR A 13 -8.90 -18.88 -7.08
N LYS A 14 -8.35 -17.74 -7.48
CA LYS A 14 -8.72 -16.44 -6.96
C LYS A 14 -8.86 -15.44 -8.10
N VAL A 15 -9.89 -14.61 -8.01
CA VAL A 15 -10.07 -13.48 -8.92
C VAL A 15 -9.26 -12.30 -8.42
N TYR A 16 -8.49 -11.70 -9.31
CA TYR A 16 -7.75 -10.46 -9.05
C TYR A 16 -8.20 -9.36 -10.01
N THR A 17 -8.29 -8.14 -9.48
CA THR A 17 -8.44 -6.91 -10.25
C THR A 17 -7.06 -6.26 -10.37
N ILE A 18 -6.48 -6.25 -11.56
CA ILE A 18 -5.18 -5.63 -11.83
C ILE A 18 -5.41 -4.17 -12.22
N LEU A 19 -4.77 -3.25 -11.49
CA LEU A 19 -4.86 -1.81 -11.66
C LEU A 19 -3.45 -1.18 -11.61
N GLY A 20 -3.33 0.05 -12.03
CA GLY A 20 -2.11 0.86 -11.89
C GLY A 20 -1.19 0.81 -13.11
N ASN A 21 0.12 0.72 -12.87
CA ASN A 21 1.17 1.00 -13.85
C ASN A 21 1.59 -0.25 -14.65
N VAL A 22 0.62 -1.00 -15.16
CA VAL A 22 0.80 -2.13 -16.09
C VAL A 22 0.22 -1.80 -17.46
N ASN A 23 0.66 -2.50 -18.50
CA ASN A 23 0.19 -2.27 -19.86
C ASN A 23 -1.27 -2.69 -20.05
N VAL A 24 -1.73 -3.73 -19.34
CA VAL A 24 -3.11 -4.23 -19.41
C VAL A 24 -3.68 -4.32 -17.99
N THR A 25 -4.78 -3.62 -17.77
CA THR A 25 -5.57 -3.67 -16.53
C THR A 25 -6.83 -4.51 -16.74
N GLY A 26 -7.38 -5.10 -15.70
CA GLY A 26 -8.63 -5.86 -15.80
C GLY A 26 -8.78 -6.93 -14.72
N LEU A 27 -9.76 -7.80 -14.94
CA LEU A 27 -10.05 -8.94 -14.07
C LEU A 27 -9.38 -10.21 -14.63
N ILE A 28 -8.77 -10.96 -13.73
CA ILE A 28 -8.21 -12.29 -14.03
C ILE A 28 -8.64 -13.28 -12.98
N GLU A 29 -8.83 -14.53 -13.39
CA GLU A 29 -8.95 -15.67 -12.49
C GLU A 29 -7.75 -16.59 -12.68
N VAL A 30 -7.04 -16.86 -11.61
CA VAL A 30 -5.78 -17.62 -11.63
C VAL A 30 -5.72 -18.59 -10.47
N PRO A 31 -4.94 -19.69 -10.58
CA PRO A 31 -4.68 -20.56 -9.45
C PRO A 31 -4.02 -19.79 -8.30
N MET A 32 -4.41 -20.12 -7.07
CA MET A 32 -3.73 -19.63 -5.87
C MET A 32 -2.24 -19.98 -5.93
N GLY A 33 -1.40 -19.09 -5.37
CA GLY A 33 0.05 -19.27 -5.35
C GLY A 33 0.79 -18.72 -6.57
N ILE A 34 0.08 -18.11 -7.54
CA ILE A 34 0.74 -17.30 -8.57
C ILE A 34 1.51 -16.14 -7.91
N THR A 35 2.61 -15.71 -8.49
CA THR A 35 3.41 -14.59 -7.96
C THR A 35 2.99 -13.25 -8.58
N LEU A 36 3.31 -12.13 -7.91
CA LEU A 36 3.10 -10.79 -8.49
C LEU A 36 3.88 -10.62 -9.80
N ARG A 37 5.11 -11.15 -9.86
CA ARG A 37 5.91 -11.12 -11.09
C ARG A 37 5.19 -11.77 -12.25
N GLU A 38 4.62 -12.97 -12.04
CA GLU A 38 3.87 -13.69 -13.07
C GLU A 38 2.59 -12.94 -13.46
N VAL A 39 1.86 -12.38 -12.49
CA VAL A 39 0.68 -11.57 -12.78
C VAL A 39 1.04 -10.36 -13.64
N ILE A 40 2.08 -9.64 -13.30
CA ILE A 40 2.54 -8.48 -14.07
C ILE A 40 2.98 -8.89 -15.47
N ALA A 41 3.79 -9.96 -15.61
CA ALA A 41 4.35 -10.36 -16.89
C ALA A 41 3.29 -10.97 -17.82
N ILE A 42 2.47 -11.89 -17.32
CA ILE A 42 1.56 -12.70 -18.14
C ILE A 42 0.26 -11.93 -18.43
N TYR A 43 -0.36 -11.38 -17.39
CA TYR A 43 -1.69 -10.76 -17.48
C TYR A 43 -1.62 -9.25 -17.63
N GLY A 44 -0.73 -8.58 -16.90
CA GLY A 44 -0.44 -7.16 -17.02
C GLY A 44 0.33 -6.79 -18.30
N LYS A 45 0.90 -7.77 -19.01
CA LYS A 45 1.74 -7.58 -20.20
C LYS A 45 2.95 -6.67 -19.94
N GLY A 46 3.51 -6.77 -18.75
CA GLY A 46 4.63 -5.95 -18.30
C GLY A 46 4.22 -4.64 -17.65
N MET A 47 5.21 -3.96 -17.12
CA MET A 47 5.05 -2.62 -16.55
C MET A 47 4.90 -1.57 -17.66
N LYS A 48 4.09 -0.55 -17.42
CA LYS A 48 3.89 0.55 -18.35
C LYS A 48 5.20 1.30 -18.61
N ASN A 49 5.51 1.53 -19.88
CA ASN A 49 6.75 2.18 -20.35
C ASN A 49 8.03 1.45 -19.87
N ASP A 50 7.97 0.15 -19.65
CA ASP A 50 9.08 -0.70 -19.18
C ASP A 50 9.76 -0.20 -17.88
N LYS A 51 9.02 0.57 -17.06
CA LYS A 51 9.53 1.07 -15.79
C LYS A 51 9.66 -0.05 -14.76
N PRO A 52 10.63 0.03 -13.85
CA PRO A 52 10.77 -0.94 -12.78
C PRO A 52 9.54 -1.00 -11.87
N PHE A 53 9.16 -2.21 -11.48
CA PHE A 53 8.15 -2.44 -10.44
C PHE A 53 8.70 -1.97 -9.08
N LYS A 54 7.94 -1.17 -8.36
CA LYS A 54 8.31 -0.67 -7.03
C LYS A 54 7.56 -1.39 -5.92
N LEU A 55 6.25 -1.39 -5.99
CA LEU A 55 5.39 -2.01 -4.99
C LEU A 55 4.03 -2.37 -5.58
N ALA A 56 3.31 -3.25 -4.89
CA ALA A 56 1.88 -3.43 -5.11
C ALA A 56 1.11 -3.21 -3.81
N GLN A 57 -0.09 -2.64 -3.91
CA GLN A 57 -1.03 -2.60 -2.79
C GLN A 57 -2.09 -3.65 -3.04
N THR A 58 -2.27 -4.58 -2.10
CA THR A 58 -3.17 -5.73 -2.21
C THR A 58 -4.46 -5.49 -1.46
N GLY A 59 -5.55 -6.10 -1.90
CA GLY A 59 -6.80 -6.18 -1.14
C GLY A 59 -7.59 -4.88 -1.00
N GLY A 60 -7.33 -3.86 -1.82
CA GLY A 60 -7.94 -2.54 -1.70
C GLY A 60 -7.29 -1.69 -0.60
N SER A 61 -7.87 -0.53 -0.25
CA SER A 61 -7.23 0.46 0.64
C SER A 61 -6.82 -0.07 2.01
N SER A 62 -7.47 -1.14 2.49
CA SER A 62 -7.17 -1.79 3.79
C SER A 62 -6.14 -2.92 3.68
N GLY A 63 -5.61 -3.19 2.51
CA GLY A 63 -4.61 -4.24 2.30
C GLY A 63 -3.18 -3.80 2.59
N SER A 64 -2.26 -4.71 2.37
CA SER A 64 -0.83 -4.49 2.63
C SER A 64 -0.11 -3.89 1.43
N ILE A 65 1.00 -3.22 1.72
CA ILE A 65 1.99 -2.82 0.71
C ILE A 65 3.00 -3.95 0.54
N VAL A 66 3.08 -4.50 -0.66
CA VAL A 66 4.01 -5.58 -1.04
C VAL A 66 5.18 -4.95 -1.80
N PRO A 67 6.37 -4.84 -1.20
CA PRO A 67 7.53 -4.25 -1.84
C PRO A 67 8.10 -5.16 -2.93
N ALA A 68 8.92 -4.60 -3.82
CA ALA A 68 9.52 -5.33 -4.95
C ALA A 68 10.29 -6.59 -4.52
N ILE A 69 10.92 -6.57 -3.36
CA ILE A 69 11.65 -7.74 -2.82
C ILE A 69 10.74 -8.96 -2.58
N LEU A 70 9.45 -8.75 -2.39
CA LEU A 70 8.46 -9.81 -2.15
C LEU A 70 7.68 -10.21 -3.42
N GLN A 71 8.02 -9.68 -4.60
CA GLN A 71 7.27 -9.92 -5.83
C GLN A 71 7.23 -11.39 -6.28
N ASP A 72 8.17 -12.20 -5.81
CA ASP A 72 8.27 -13.63 -6.12
C ASP A 72 7.65 -14.52 -5.03
N THR A 73 7.07 -13.92 -3.98
CA THR A 73 6.35 -14.66 -2.95
C THR A 73 5.04 -15.20 -3.52
N PRO A 74 4.75 -16.51 -3.38
CA PRO A 74 3.48 -17.07 -3.81
C PRO A 74 2.30 -16.34 -3.16
N MET A 75 1.35 -15.89 -3.95
CA MET A 75 0.13 -15.23 -3.50
C MET A 75 -0.87 -16.27 -2.99
N ASP A 76 -0.55 -16.88 -1.87
CA ASP A 76 -1.43 -17.70 -1.06
C ASP A 76 -1.46 -17.18 0.38
N PHE A 77 -2.42 -17.63 1.18
CA PHE A 77 -2.62 -17.11 2.52
C PHE A 77 -1.43 -17.36 3.45
N ASP A 78 -0.83 -18.55 3.36
CA ASP A 78 0.28 -18.93 4.26
C ASP A 78 1.57 -18.21 3.91
N SER A 79 1.91 -18.16 2.61
CA SER A 79 3.15 -17.52 2.14
C SER A 79 3.13 -16.01 2.39
N PHE A 80 2.01 -15.35 2.10
CA PHE A 80 1.85 -13.92 2.36
C PHE A 80 1.84 -13.60 3.85
N ASN A 81 1.14 -14.40 4.66
CA ASN A 81 1.14 -14.22 6.12
C ASN A 81 2.53 -14.37 6.73
N LYS A 82 3.32 -15.37 6.28
CA LYS A 82 4.72 -15.54 6.69
C LYS A 82 5.61 -14.37 6.27
N ALA A 83 5.32 -13.76 5.13
CA ALA A 83 6.02 -12.55 4.65
C ALA A 83 5.54 -11.26 5.34
N GLY A 84 4.58 -11.35 6.27
CA GLY A 84 4.04 -10.19 6.99
C GLY A 84 3.09 -9.32 6.18
N VAL A 85 2.55 -9.85 5.07
CA VAL A 85 1.61 -9.14 4.19
C VAL A 85 0.29 -9.89 4.08
N ALA A 86 -0.80 -9.17 3.82
CA ALA A 86 -2.12 -9.74 3.64
C ALA A 86 -2.46 -9.89 2.16
N LEU A 87 -3.06 -11.03 1.80
CA LEU A 87 -3.51 -11.28 0.42
C LEU A 87 -4.71 -10.40 0.05
N GLY A 88 -5.58 -10.14 1.00
CA GLY A 88 -6.75 -9.28 0.84
C GLY A 88 -7.82 -9.83 -0.10
N SER A 89 -8.69 -8.92 -0.57
CA SER A 89 -9.88 -9.26 -1.38
C SER A 89 -9.58 -9.60 -2.85
N GLY A 90 -8.38 -9.27 -3.34
CA GLY A 90 -7.97 -9.54 -4.73
C GLY A 90 -7.74 -8.28 -5.58
N ALA A 91 -7.92 -7.07 -5.05
CA ALA A 91 -7.45 -5.88 -5.74
C ALA A 91 -5.91 -5.85 -5.72
N LEU A 92 -5.29 -5.54 -6.84
CA LEU A 92 -3.84 -5.39 -7.02
C LEU A 92 -3.57 -4.05 -7.70
N LEU A 93 -3.19 -3.04 -6.93
CA LEU A 93 -2.71 -1.78 -7.46
C LEU A 93 -1.20 -1.89 -7.65
N ILE A 94 -0.76 -1.98 -8.90
CA ILE A 94 0.64 -2.12 -9.28
C ILE A 94 1.25 -0.73 -9.48
N CYS A 95 2.35 -0.47 -8.80
CA CYS A 95 3.03 0.82 -8.79
C CYS A 95 4.47 0.69 -9.30
N ASP A 96 4.90 1.64 -10.12
CA ASP A 96 6.26 1.76 -10.66
C ASP A 96 7.14 2.66 -9.80
N GLU A 97 8.39 2.86 -10.25
CA GLU A 97 9.39 3.68 -9.57
C GLU A 97 8.98 5.15 -9.40
N ASP A 98 8.10 5.69 -10.27
CA ASP A 98 7.62 7.07 -10.19
C ASP A 98 6.53 7.27 -9.12
N THR A 99 6.05 6.20 -8.52
CA THR A 99 5.05 6.30 -7.46
C THR A 99 5.67 6.84 -6.18
N CYS A 100 5.22 7.99 -5.70
CA CYS A 100 5.59 8.52 -4.41
C CYS A 100 4.86 7.78 -3.29
N VAL A 101 5.60 7.21 -2.34
CA VAL A 101 5.02 6.46 -1.22
C VAL A 101 4.29 7.36 -0.22
N VAL A 102 4.71 8.62 -0.08
CA VAL A 102 4.04 9.61 0.77
C VAL A 102 2.69 10.00 0.18
N ASP A 103 2.64 10.25 -1.13
CA ASP A 103 1.38 10.57 -1.82
C ASP A 103 0.43 9.37 -1.82
N LEU A 104 0.94 8.16 -2.07
CA LEU A 104 0.15 6.93 -1.96
C LEU A 104 -0.45 6.77 -0.55
N ALA A 105 0.35 6.91 0.50
CA ALA A 105 -0.13 6.85 1.88
C ALA A 105 -1.23 7.88 2.15
N LYS A 106 -1.03 9.11 1.67
CA LYS A 106 -1.99 10.20 1.81
C LYS A 106 -3.33 9.89 1.12
N VAL A 107 -3.28 9.33 -0.10
CA VAL A 107 -4.48 8.94 -0.85
C VAL A 107 -5.24 7.83 -0.10
N LEU A 108 -4.54 6.79 0.38
CA LEU A 108 -5.15 5.69 1.13
C LEU A 108 -5.76 6.19 2.45
N LEU A 109 -5.05 7.03 3.18
CA LEU A 109 -5.56 7.63 4.43
C LEU A 109 -6.77 8.54 4.21
N ASN A 110 -6.79 9.29 3.09
CA ASN A 110 -7.92 10.12 2.73
C ASN A 110 -9.20 9.28 2.50
N PHE A 111 -9.06 8.08 1.94
CA PHE A 111 -10.16 7.12 1.86
C PHE A 111 -10.68 6.78 3.27
N PHE A 112 -9.82 6.31 4.17
CA PHE A 112 -10.25 5.94 5.53
C PHE A 112 -10.87 7.10 6.30
N ARG A 113 -10.34 8.32 6.12
CA ARG A 113 -10.90 9.54 6.70
C ARG A 113 -12.32 9.79 6.23
N LYS A 114 -12.60 9.62 4.93
CA LYS A 114 -13.92 9.84 4.34
C LYS A 114 -14.92 8.73 4.70
N GLU A 115 -14.45 7.49 4.78
CA GLU A 115 -15.28 6.31 5.08
C GLU A 115 -15.49 6.11 6.60
N SER A 116 -14.83 6.89 7.46
CA SER A 116 -15.03 6.81 8.90
C SER A 116 -16.46 7.20 9.27
N CYS A 117 -17.17 6.32 9.97
CA CYS A 117 -18.51 6.61 10.50
C CYS A 117 -18.50 7.65 11.64
N GLY A 118 -17.31 8.04 12.14
CA GLY A 118 -17.12 9.04 13.18
C GLY A 118 -17.42 8.57 14.62
N LYS A 119 -17.81 7.30 14.84
CA LYS A 119 -18.24 6.82 16.16
C LYS A 119 -17.12 6.75 17.19
N CYS A 120 -15.97 6.16 16.85
CA CYS A 120 -14.86 6.02 17.78
C CYS A 120 -13.76 7.05 17.53
N ASN A 121 -13.19 7.61 18.62
CA ASN A 121 -12.17 8.65 18.54
C ASN A 121 -10.90 8.23 17.78
N PRO A 122 -10.33 7.02 17.98
CA PRO A 122 -9.13 6.63 17.26
C PRO A 122 -9.30 6.72 15.74
N CYS A 123 -10.38 6.19 15.19
CA CYS A 123 -10.66 6.24 13.76
C CYS A 123 -10.97 7.68 13.29
N ARG A 124 -11.89 8.39 13.98
CA ARG A 124 -12.29 9.74 13.56
C ARG A 124 -11.15 10.75 13.62
N ILE A 125 -10.45 10.81 14.75
CA ILE A 125 -9.37 11.78 15.00
C ILE A 125 -8.05 11.29 14.42
N GLY A 126 -7.71 10.00 14.62
CA GLY A 126 -6.45 9.42 14.20
C GLY A 126 -6.24 9.47 12.69
N ASN A 127 -7.26 9.11 11.89
CA ASN A 127 -7.16 9.21 10.42
C ASN A 127 -7.00 10.67 9.96
N GLN A 128 -7.70 11.60 10.58
CA GLN A 128 -7.58 13.02 10.25
C GLN A 128 -6.16 13.53 10.58
N ARG A 129 -5.66 13.21 11.76
CA ARG A 129 -4.32 13.64 12.19
C ARG A 129 -3.21 13.03 11.34
N ALA A 130 -3.29 11.73 11.05
CA ALA A 130 -2.31 11.08 10.19
C ALA A 130 -2.31 11.66 8.77
N TYR A 131 -3.49 11.99 8.22
CA TYR A 131 -3.60 12.66 6.93
C TYR A 131 -2.96 14.05 6.93
N GLU A 132 -3.14 14.85 7.99
CA GLU A 132 -2.50 16.16 8.16
C GLU A 132 -0.97 16.04 8.20
N ILE A 133 -0.45 15.07 8.96
CA ILE A 133 0.99 14.81 9.03
C ILE A 133 1.54 14.44 7.65
N LEU A 134 0.91 13.52 6.93
CA LEU A 134 1.34 13.15 5.58
C LEU A 134 1.24 14.32 4.59
N THR A 135 0.26 15.19 4.77
CA THR A 135 0.13 16.41 3.97
C THR A 135 1.31 17.35 4.24
N ASN A 136 1.63 17.59 5.51
CA ASN A 136 2.80 18.42 5.88
C ASN A 136 4.10 17.84 5.32
N ILE A 137 4.28 16.51 5.39
CA ILE A 137 5.46 15.84 4.80
C ILE A 137 5.49 16.08 3.29
N SER A 138 4.35 15.91 2.58
CA SER A 138 4.27 16.09 1.13
C SER A 138 4.49 17.55 0.66
N GLU A 139 4.25 18.52 1.54
CA GLU A 139 4.45 19.96 1.30
C GLU A 139 5.82 20.47 1.77
N GLY A 140 6.64 19.60 2.38
CA GLY A 140 7.98 19.94 2.83
C GLY A 140 8.05 20.63 4.20
N THR A 141 6.95 20.65 4.95
CA THR A 141 6.89 21.21 6.31
C THR A 141 7.00 20.15 7.41
N GLY A 142 7.00 18.86 7.04
CA GLY A 142 7.11 17.75 7.98
C GLY A 142 8.44 17.71 8.73
N THR A 143 8.44 17.03 9.87
CA THR A 143 9.56 16.84 10.80
C THR A 143 9.84 15.37 11.07
N LEU A 144 11.02 15.04 11.62
CA LEU A 144 11.34 13.65 11.96
C LEU A 144 10.44 13.09 13.09
N ASN A 145 9.92 13.94 13.97
CA ASN A 145 8.97 13.53 15.00
C ASN A 145 7.67 13.01 14.38
N ASP A 146 7.28 13.51 13.21
CA ASP A 146 6.08 13.05 12.50
C ASP A 146 6.14 11.57 12.15
N LEU A 147 7.33 10.98 11.94
CA LEU A 147 7.47 9.54 11.72
C LEU A 147 7.07 8.73 12.95
N THR A 148 7.48 9.18 14.13
CA THR A 148 7.10 8.56 15.40
C THR A 148 5.60 8.73 15.65
N ASP A 149 5.07 9.92 15.40
CA ASP A 149 3.64 10.19 15.54
C ASP A 149 2.79 9.32 14.60
N LEU A 150 3.21 9.16 13.35
CA LEU A 150 2.54 8.27 12.39
C LEU A 150 2.52 6.81 12.85
N MET A 151 3.63 6.30 13.38
CA MET A 151 3.68 4.93 13.93
C MET A 151 2.75 4.79 15.13
N ASN A 152 2.79 5.72 16.09
CA ASN A 152 1.92 5.72 17.25
C ASN A 152 0.44 5.81 16.88
N LEU A 153 0.09 6.66 15.90
CA LEU A 153 -1.27 6.76 15.37
C LEU A 153 -1.71 5.45 14.69
N SER A 154 -0.81 4.81 13.92
CA SER A 154 -1.08 3.52 13.29
C SER A 154 -1.40 2.43 14.33
N ASP A 155 -0.62 2.36 15.42
CA ASP A 155 -0.82 1.42 16.50
C ASP A 155 -2.11 1.71 17.28
N ASN A 156 -2.38 2.97 17.57
CA ASN A 156 -3.64 3.38 18.21
C ASN A 156 -4.86 3.06 17.36
N LEU A 157 -4.80 3.28 16.04
CA LEU A 157 -5.84 2.90 15.11
C LEU A 157 -6.11 1.39 15.16
N TYR A 158 -5.05 0.58 15.12
CA TYR A 158 -5.16 -0.87 15.16
C TYR A 158 -5.76 -1.38 16.47
N GLN A 159 -5.24 -0.90 17.62
CA GLN A 159 -5.60 -1.44 18.93
C GLN A 159 -6.93 -0.91 19.47
N LEU A 160 -7.26 0.35 19.19
CA LEU A 160 -8.32 1.07 19.89
C LEU A 160 -9.54 1.38 19.01
N SER A 161 -9.50 1.10 17.70
CA SER A 161 -10.68 1.30 16.84
C SER A 161 -11.70 0.18 17.05
N ASN A 162 -12.99 0.54 17.02
CA ASN A 162 -14.08 -0.39 17.30
C ASN A 162 -14.37 -1.39 16.18
N CYS A 163 -13.88 -1.16 14.97
CA CYS A 163 -14.19 -2.03 13.82
C CYS A 163 -13.02 -2.11 12.85
N GLY A 164 -13.10 -3.09 11.92
CA GLY A 164 -12.05 -3.38 10.94
C GLY A 164 -11.63 -2.19 10.10
N LEU A 165 -12.53 -1.24 9.77
CA LEU A 165 -12.15 -0.07 9.00
C LEU A 165 -11.07 0.75 9.73
N GLY A 166 -11.28 1.10 10.98
CA GLY A 166 -10.29 1.85 11.76
C GLY A 166 -9.04 1.01 12.07
N GLN A 167 -9.22 -0.27 12.39
CA GLN A 167 -8.11 -1.19 12.71
C GLN A 167 -7.14 -1.38 11.54
N THR A 168 -7.61 -1.32 10.31
CA THR A 168 -6.76 -1.47 9.11
C THR A 168 -6.24 -0.16 8.55
N ALA A 169 -6.78 0.98 8.98
CA ALA A 169 -6.43 2.30 8.42
C ALA A 169 -4.95 2.67 8.58
N GLY A 170 -4.30 2.22 9.65
CA GLY A 170 -2.88 2.44 9.90
C GLY A 170 -1.93 1.50 9.15
N ALA A 171 -2.42 0.39 8.57
CA ALA A 171 -1.57 -0.60 7.93
C ALA A 171 -0.71 -0.04 6.78
N PRO A 172 -1.25 0.75 5.82
CA PRO A 172 -0.43 1.33 4.76
C PRO A 172 0.70 2.23 5.26
N ILE A 173 0.46 2.99 6.34
CA ILE A 173 1.49 3.83 6.97
C ILE A 173 2.61 2.97 7.51
N ARG A 174 2.28 1.94 8.27
CA ARG A 174 3.24 1.03 8.89
C ARG A 174 4.09 0.32 7.83
N ASP A 175 3.45 -0.21 6.80
CA ASP A 175 4.13 -0.90 5.71
C ASP A 175 5.09 0.05 4.96
N ILE A 176 4.66 1.27 4.66
CA ILE A 176 5.49 2.29 4.00
C ILE A 176 6.67 2.68 4.89
N LEU A 177 6.47 2.91 6.18
CA LEU A 177 7.56 3.26 7.09
C LEU A 177 8.52 2.09 7.33
N ASN A 178 8.06 0.85 7.24
CA ASN A 178 8.92 -0.33 7.35
C ASN A 178 9.78 -0.56 6.09
N HIS A 179 9.21 -0.35 4.89
CA HIS A 179 9.89 -0.72 3.65
C HIS A 179 10.49 0.47 2.89
N TYR A 180 9.96 1.68 3.07
CA TYR A 180 10.31 2.88 2.31
C TYR A 180 10.67 4.08 3.19
N ARG A 181 11.09 3.83 4.43
CA ARG A 181 11.44 4.87 5.40
C ARG A 181 12.40 5.91 4.84
N ALA A 182 13.43 5.47 4.11
CA ALA A 182 14.42 6.37 3.50
C ALA A 182 13.79 7.37 2.53
N GLU A 183 12.79 6.95 1.76
CA GLU A 183 12.07 7.85 0.84
C GLU A 183 11.21 8.87 1.60
N VAL A 184 10.55 8.45 2.68
CA VAL A 184 9.79 9.38 3.56
C VAL A 184 10.74 10.36 4.23
N GLU A 185 11.90 9.90 4.74
CA GLU A 185 12.91 10.78 5.34
C GLU A 185 13.51 11.76 4.33
N ALA A 186 13.64 11.40 3.05
CA ALA A 186 14.09 12.34 2.01
C ALA A 186 13.12 13.53 1.88
N HIS A 187 11.80 13.30 1.92
CA HIS A 187 10.81 14.38 1.94
C HIS A 187 11.00 15.31 3.14
N ILE A 188 11.37 14.77 4.30
CA ILE A 188 11.51 15.55 5.54
C ILE A 188 12.85 16.26 5.60
N ARG A 189 13.97 15.55 5.38
CA ARG A 189 15.32 16.05 5.57
C ARG A 189 15.80 16.93 4.41
N LEU A 190 15.56 16.44 3.19
CA LEU A 190 16.05 17.10 1.96
C LEU A 190 15.03 18.06 1.38
N LYS A 191 13.79 18.03 1.86
CA LYS A 191 12.65 18.78 1.29
C LYS A 191 12.48 18.54 -0.21
N VAL A 192 12.71 17.29 -0.63
CA VAL A 192 12.61 16.86 -2.03
C VAL A 192 11.75 15.60 -2.10
N CYS A 193 10.84 15.56 -3.06
CA CYS A 193 10.15 14.33 -3.44
C CYS A 193 11.01 13.57 -4.45
N PRO A 194 11.55 12.38 -4.13
CA PRO A 194 12.42 11.64 -5.05
C PRO A 194 11.76 11.32 -6.41
N THR A 195 10.45 11.20 -6.45
CA THR A 195 9.68 10.90 -7.67
C THR A 195 9.12 12.15 -8.35
N GLY A 196 9.24 13.32 -7.74
CA GLY A 196 8.75 14.57 -8.31
C GLY A 196 7.22 14.76 -8.29
N VAL A 197 6.47 13.87 -7.63
CA VAL A 197 4.98 13.88 -7.62
C VAL A 197 4.41 14.85 -6.61
N CYS A 198 5.06 15.00 -5.44
CA CYS A 198 4.53 15.83 -4.35
C CYS A 198 4.54 17.33 -4.67
N PRO A 199 3.66 18.14 -4.04
CA PRO A 199 3.57 19.59 -4.25
C PRO A 199 4.88 20.34 -4.00
N MET A 200 5.75 19.84 -3.09
CA MET A 200 7.06 20.42 -2.82
C MET A 200 7.98 20.44 -4.05
N SER A 201 7.77 19.54 -5.01
CA SER A 201 8.60 19.47 -6.24
C SER A 201 8.46 20.70 -7.14
N GLY A 202 7.42 21.50 -6.96
CA GLY A 202 7.24 22.78 -7.64
C GLY A 202 8.01 23.93 -7.04
N LYS A 203 8.55 23.77 -5.84
CA LYS A 203 9.45 24.76 -5.21
C LYS A 203 10.88 24.47 -5.64
N LYS A 204 11.26 24.94 -6.84
CA LYS A 204 12.68 25.05 -7.20
C LYS A 204 13.36 25.96 -6.17
N ILE A 205 14.36 25.42 -5.46
CA ILE A 205 15.30 26.18 -4.65
C ILE A 205 16.11 27.06 -5.58
#